data_f084c756afb2d03b652e35601f20f0b2
#
_entry.id   f084c756afb2d03b652e35601f20f0b2
#
_cell.length_a   1.000
_cell.length_b   1.000
_cell.length_c   1.000
_cell.angle_alpha   90.00
_cell.angle_beta   90.00
_cell.angle_gamma   90.00
#
_symmetry.space_group_name_H-M   'P 1'
#
loop_
_entity.id
_entity.type
_entity.pdbx_description
1 polymer ?
#
loop_
_entity_poly.entity_id
_entity_poly.type
_entity_poly.pdbx_seq_one_letter_code
_entity_poly.pdbx_strand_id
1 'polypeptide(L)'
;MKWSEISELEKIVPFPDGYTGQKLRRADIPLLIESIKKWYPDIAVGGASCYLTSEFYETEATLEGEEDKSLFVLMMWKSHELAGFVSWDWEQGPETLYARFGVVSPTSRSAGLGTFSMQFGETLGRAMGAGFIYSMCTLKIPHMQLAFERSGYKLLGFAPGYDREVVSPGVVKRVFEAYYAKILVPIDELHVPDKKNLTPQTLALFKTLFPEFISE
;
A
#
# COMPACT_ATOMS: atom_id res chain seq x y z
N MET A 1 -0.86 11.76 16.10
CA MET A 1 -0.09 11.13 15.02
C MET A 1 0.50 12.23 14.15
N LYS A 2 1.71 12.06 13.63
CA LYS A 2 2.32 12.99 12.70
C LYS A 2 3.06 12.22 11.61
N TRP A 3 2.73 12.49 10.35
CA TRP A 3 3.43 11.89 9.22
C TRP A 3 4.85 12.45 9.09
N SER A 4 5.80 11.58 8.74
CA SER A 4 7.18 11.99 8.47
C SER A 4 7.24 12.86 7.20
N GLU A 5 8.16 13.80 7.19
CA GLU A 5 8.32 14.69 6.04
C GLU A 5 8.95 13.94 4.85
N ILE A 6 8.42 14.18 3.66
CA ILE A 6 8.92 13.55 2.42
C ILE A 6 10.41 13.83 2.22
N SER A 7 10.86 15.05 2.51
CA SER A 7 12.25 15.45 2.37
C SER A 7 13.22 14.67 3.27
N GLU A 8 12.76 14.15 4.40
CA GLU A 8 13.58 13.29 5.26
C GLU A 8 13.59 11.85 4.74
N LEU A 9 12.45 11.35 4.26
CA LEU A 9 12.34 10.01 3.70
C LEU A 9 13.12 9.88 2.38
N GLU A 10 13.14 10.93 1.55
CA GLU A 10 13.86 10.99 0.29
C GLU A 10 15.39 10.85 0.46
N LYS A 11 15.94 11.28 1.60
CA LYS A 11 17.36 11.06 1.92
C LYS A 11 17.71 9.58 2.06
N ILE A 12 16.75 8.74 2.43
CA ILE A 12 16.91 7.30 2.64
C ILE A 12 16.52 6.53 1.37
N VAL A 13 15.38 6.89 0.78
CA VAL A 13 14.88 6.29 -0.45
C VAL A 13 14.64 7.40 -1.47
N PRO A 14 15.65 7.73 -2.29
CA PRO A 14 15.54 8.78 -3.29
C PRO A 14 14.51 8.41 -4.38
N PHE A 15 13.82 9.41 -4.89
CA PHE A 15 12.95 9.21 -6.06
C PHE A 15 13.76 8.73 -7.25
N PRO A 16 13.17 7.89 -8.12
CA PRO A 16 13.79 7.54 -9.39
C PRO A 16 14.13 8.79 -10.22
N ASP A 17 15.17 8.70 -11.05
CA ASP A 17 15.68 9.82 -11.83
C ASP A 17 14.58 10.54 -12.63
N GLY A 18 14.49 11.85 -12.45
CA GLY A 18 13.51 12.70 -13.11
C GLY A 18 12.12 12.70 -12.48
N TYR A 19 11.95 12.00 -11.34
CA TYR A 19 10.71 12.03 -10.56
C TYR A 19 10.89 12.82 -9.26
N THR A 20 9.79 13.39 -8.78
CA THR A 20 9.69 14.07 -7.48
C THR A 20 8.39 13.68 -6.80
N GLY A 21 8.31 13.91 -5.49
CA GLY A 21 7.12 13.61 -4.70
C GLY A 21 6.66 14.79 -3.86
N GLN A 22 5.37 14.85 -3.61
CA GLN A 22 4.76 15.80 -2.67
C GLN A 22 3.54 15.21 -2.00
N LYS A 23 3.17 15.75 -0.84
CA LYS A 23 1.86 15.49 -0.22
C LYS A 23 0.75 15.96 -1.15
N LEU A 24 -0.41 15.33 -1.05
CA LEU A 24 -1.59 15.79 -1.77
C LEU A 24 -1.97 17.21 -1.32
N ARG A 25 -2.07 18.12 -2.26
CA ARG A 25 -2.64 19.46 -2.03
C ARG A 25 -4.12 19.45 -2.39
N ARG A 26 -4.92 20.23 -1.68
CA ARG A 26 -6.35 20.39 -1.97
C ARG A 26 -6.62 20.75 -3.44
N ALA A 27 -5.80 21.63 -4.02
CA ALA A 27 -5.91 22.01 -5.42
C ALA A 27 -5.65 20.88 -6.42
N ASP A 28 -4.93 19.82 -6.02
CA ASP A 28 -4.58 18.69 -6.89
C ASP A 28 -5.62 17.56 -6.84
N ILE A 29 -6.59 17.59 -5.92
CA ILE A 29 -7.63 16.56 -5.80
C ILE A 29 -8.38 16.32 -7.11
N PRO A 30 -8.87 17.35 -7.83
CA PRO A 30 -9.56 17.13 -9.12
C PRO A 30 -8.67 16.45 -10.16
N LEU A 31 -7.40 16.86 -10.26
CA LEU A 31 -6.44 16.26 -11.17
C LEU A 31 -6.20 14.78 -10.82
N LEU A 32 -6.05 14.46 -9.54
CA LEU A 32 -5.86 13.09 -9.08
C LEU A 32 -7.05 12.20 -9.44
N ILE A 33 -8.27 12.65 -9.14
CA ILE A 33 -9.51 11.92 -9.48
C ILE A 33 -9.62 11.65 -10.98
N GLU A 34 -9.41 12.65 -11.82
CA GLU A 34 -9.48 12.49 -13.28
C GLU A 34 -8.38 11.57 -13.81
N SER A 35 -7.19 11.63 -13.22
CA SER A 35 -6.08 10.73 -13.56
C SER A 35 -6.40 9.29 -13.21
N ILE A 36 -6.97 9.03 -12.04
CA ILE A 36 -7.40 7.68 -11.61
C ILE A 36 -8.44 7.13 -12.59
N LYS A 37 -9.49 7.89 -12.89
CA LYS A 37 -10.54 7.51 -13.87
C LYS A 37 -9.95 7.14 -15.22
N LYS A 38 -8.99 7.93 -15.69
CA LYS A 38 -8.34 7.72 -16.99
C LYS A 38 -7.42 6.49 -17.01
N TRP A 39 -6.64 6.28 -15.93
CA TRP A 39 -5.63 5.22 -15.90
C TRP A 39 -6.17 3.87 -15.43
N TYR A 40 -7.25 3.90 -14.66
CA TYR A 40 -7.84 2.73 -14.04
C TYR A 40 -9.38 2.80 -14.05
N PRO A 41 -10.01 2.75 -15.25
CA PRO A 41 -11.46 2.97 -15.40
C PRO A 41 -12.33 1.96 -14.63
N ASP A 42 -11.82 0.78 -14.35
CA ASP A 42 -12.54 -0.28 -13.64
C ASP A 42 -12.72 -0.02 -12.13
N ILE A 43 -12.07 1.02 -11.58
CA ILE A 43 -12.11 1.35 -10.14
C ILE A 43 -13.48 1.83 -9.63
N ALA A 44 -14.42 2.08 -10.52
CA ALA A 44 -15.75 2.61 -10.16
C ALA A 44 -16.56 1.70 -9.21
N VAL A 45 -16.05 0.50 -8.93
CA VAL A 45 -16.63 -0.46 -7.98
C VAL A 45 -15.57 -0.92 -6.99
N GLY A 46 -16.00 -1.43 -5.82
CA GLY A 46 -15.09 -1.95 -4.80
C GLY A 46 -14.57 -0.91 -3.82
N GLY A 47 -13.65 -1.34 -2.94
CA GLY A 47 -13.13 -0.53 -1.85
C GLY A 47 -12.38 0.71 -2.28
N ALA A 48 -11.72 0.66 -3.43
CA ALA A 48 -10.98 1.80 -3.96
C ALA A 48 -11.84 2.84 -4.68
N SER A 49 -13.16 2.61 -4.86
CA SER A 49 -14.07 3.58 -5.50
C SER A 49 -14.18 4.91 -4.74
N CYS A 50 -13.91 4.92 -3.44
CA CYS A 50 -13.88 6.15 -2.63
C CYS A 50 -12.86 7.18 -3.16
N TYR A 51 -11.77 6.74 -3.80
CA TYR A 51 -10.78 7.62 -4.40
C TYR A 51 -11.29 8.44 -5.60
N LEU A 52 -12.53 8.21 -6.04
CA LEU A 52 -13.18 8.96 -7.11
C LEU A 52 -14.02 10.14 -6.62
N THR A 53 -14.04 10.42 -5.32
CA THR A 53 -14.80 11.51 -4.71
C THR A 53 -13.90 12.48 -3.98
N SER A 54 -14.15 13.79 -4.12
CA SER A 54 -13.40 14.82 -3.38
C SER A 54 -13.63 14.72 -1.88
N GLU A 55 -14.84 14.37 -1.46
CA GLU A 55 -15.23 14.24 -0.06
C GLU A 55 -14.33 13.24 0.69
N PHE A 56 -13.96 12.13 0.04
CA PHE A 56 -13.04 11.15 0.62
C PHE A 56 -11.70 11.77 1.01
N TYR A 57 -11.09 12.55 0.11
CA TYR A 57 -9.80 13.20 0.41
C TYR A 57 -9.95 14.29 1.46
N GLU A 58 -11.03 15.07 1.40
CA GLU A 58 -11.33 16.12 2.37
C GLU A 58 -11.52 15.56 3.79
N THR A 59 -12.08 14.36 3.90
CA THR A 59 -12.37 13.72 5.19
C THR A 59 -11.18 12.92 5.72
N GLU A 60 -10.54 12.11 4.88
CA GLU A 60 -9.59 11.08 5.31
C GLU A 60 -8.13 11.47 5.09
N ALA A 61 -7.83 12.24 4.02
CA ALA A 61 -6.45 12.47 3.63
C ALA A 61 -5.79 13.64 4.39
N THR A 62 -4.52 13.44 4.74
CA THR A 62 -3.63 14.52 5.15
C THR A 62 -3.31 15.38 3.94
N LEU A 63 -3.78 16.60 3.94
CA LEU A 63 -3.48 17.58 2.90
C LEU A 63 -2.27 18.44 3.28
N GLU A 64 -1.55 18.91 2.26
CA GLU A 64 -0.38 19.77 2.47
C GLU A 64 -0.74 21.04 3.26
N GLY A 65 -0.04 21.27 4.37
CA GLY A 65 -0.26 22.44 5.24
C GLY A 65 -1.44 22.30 6.21
N GLU A 66 -2.11 21.15 6.26
CA GLU A 66 -3.24 20.89 7.16
C GLU A 66 -2.87 19.89 8.27
N GLU A 67 -3.80 19.68 9.21
CA GLU A 67 -3.65 18.72 10.29
C GLU A 67 -3.58 17.29 9.75
N ASP A 68 -2.69 16.48 10.31
CA ASP A 68 -2.51 15.10 9.89
C ASP A 68 -3.72 14.21 10.22
N LYS A 69 -4.18 13.49 9.22
CA LYS A 69 -5.24 12.46 9.29
C LYS A 69 -4.64 11.08 9.03
N SER A 70 -5.48 10.03 9.11
CA SER A 70 -5.00 8.64 8.99
C SER A 70 -4.45 8.28 7.61
N LEU A 71 -4.93 8.93 6.54
CA LEU A 71 -4.51 8.65 5.18
C LEU A 71 -3.42 9.61 4.71
N PHE A 72 -2.27 9.07 4.35
CA PHE A 72 -1.21 9.79 3.65
C PHE A 72 -1.26 9.49 2.15
N VAL A 73 -1.19 10.53 1.32
CA VAL A 73 -1.17 10.39 -0.15
C VAL A 73 0.09 11.05 -0.70
N LEU A 74 0.96 10.23 -1.29
CA LEU A 74 2.14 10.67 -2.01
C LEU A 74 1.82 10.82 -3.49
N MET A 75 1.87 12.05 -4.00
CA MET A 75 1.77 12.37 -5.42
C MET A 75 3.16 12.31 -6.04
N MET A 76 3.32 11.53 -7.10
CA MET A 76 4.59 11.40 -7.83
C MET A 76 4.51 12.13 -9.17
N TRP A 77 5.49 12.97 -9.44
CA TRP A 77 5.53 13.82 -10.61
C TRP A 77 6.75 13.52 -11.47
N LYS A 78 6.58 13.65 -12.78
CA LYS A 78 7.68 13.69 -13.73
C LYS A 78 7.63 15.04 -14.44
N SER A 79 8.60 15.92 -14.14
CA SER A 79 8.52 17.34 -14.50
C SER A 79 7.22 17.98 -13.97
N HIS A 80 6.27 18.29 -14.83
CA HIS A 80 4.99 18.91 -14.48
C HIS A 80 3.78 17.98 -14.67
N GLU A 81 4.02 16.72 -15.04
CA GLU A 81 2.96 15.75 -15.28
C GLU A 81 2.84 14.80 -14.10
N LEU A 82 1.61 14.51 -13.66
CA LEU A 82 1.34 13.51 -12.66
C LEU A 82 1.71 12.12 -13.21
N ALA A 83 2.68 11.47 -12.57
CA ALA A 83 3.21 10.18 -12.97
C ALA A 83 2.55 9.01 -12.22
N GLY A 84 2.00 9.29 -11.04
CA GLY A 84 1.32 8.31 -10.23
C GLY A 84 1.07 8.83 -8.82
N PHE A 85 0.44 8.01 -8.02
CA PHE A 85 0.30 8.22 -6.58
C PHE A 85 0.27 6.90 -5.84
N VAL A 86 0.50 6.97 -4.55
CA VAL A 86 0.31 5.87 -3.61
C VAL A 86 -0.19 6.42 -2.29
N SER A 87 -0.97 5.62 -1.57
CA SER A 87 -1.53 6.00 -0.29
C SER A 87 -1.33 4.94 0.77
N TRP A 88 -1.17 5.39 2.00
CA TRP A 88 -1.06 4.56 3.19
C TRP A 88 -2.00 5.05 4.27
N ASP A 89 -2.66 4.11 4.94
CA ASP A 89 -3.43 4.37 6.15
C ASP A 89 -2.61 3.99 7.38
N TRP A 90 -2.60 4.86 8.38
CA TRP A 90 -2.08 4.56 9.70
C TRP A 90 -3.16 3.97 10.60
N GLU A 91 -2.96 2.75 11.02
CA GLU A 91 -3.83 2.07 11.99
C GLU A 91 -3.25 2.24 13.41
N GLN A 92 -3.79 3.19 14.15
CA GLN A 92 -3.22 3.62 15.44
C GLN A 92 -3.23 2.52 16.51
N GLY A 93 -4.25 1.68 16.57
CA GLY A 93 -4.37 0.63 17.60
C GLY A 93 -3.25 -0.40 17.51
N PRO A 94 -3.03 -1.05 16.34
CA PRO A 94 -1.95 -2.01 16.16
C PRO A 94 -0.61 -1.38 15.76
N GLU A 95 -0.53 -0.06 15.59
CA GLU A 95 0.66 0.65 15.10
C GLU A 95 1.17 0.04 13.79
N THR A 96 0.27 -0.08 12.80
CA THR A 96 0.56 -0.68 11.50
C THR A 96 0.31 0.31 10.37
N LEU A 97 0.96 0.04 9.23
CA LEU A 97 0.79 0.82 8.02
C LEU A 97 0.10 -0.05 6.94
N TYR A 98 -1.08 0.36 6.52
CA TYR A 98 -1.78 -0.27 5.42
C TYR A 98 -1.45 0.45 4.10
N ALA A 99 -0.70 -0.21 3.20
CA ALA A 99 -0.50 0.28 1.83
C ALA A 99 -1.80 0.05 1.04
N ARG A 100 -2.64 1.09 0.98
CA ARG A 100 -4.05 0.97 0.64
C ARG A 100 -4.31 0.95 -0.86
N PHE A 101 -3.76 1.93 -1.58
CA PHE A 101 -4.01 2.06 -3.01
C PHE A 101 -2.90 2.87 -3.70
N GLY A 102 -2.56 2.47 -4.92
CA GLY A 102 -1.63 3.21 -5.76
C GLY A 102 -1.82 2.92 -7.23
N VAL A 103 -1.63 3.92 -8.05
CA VAL A 103 -1.71 3.84 -9.51
C VAL A 103 -0.54 4.58 -10.14
N VAL A 104 0.04 3.99 -11.18
CA VAL A 104 1.08 4.61 -12.00
C VAL A 104 0.51 4.89 -13.38
N SER A 105 0.77 6.09 -13.91
CA SER A 105 0.33 6.49 -15.25
C SER A 105 0.87 5.51 -16.30
N PRO A 106 0.14 5.24 -17.38
CA PRO A 106 0.60 4.35 -18.44
C PRO A 106 1.98 4.72 -19.01
N THR A 107 2.30 6.02 -19.08
CA THR A 107 3.57 6.54 -19.59
C THR A 107 4.74 6.36 -18.63
N SER A 108 4.48 6.14 -17.33
CA SER A 108 5.49 5.94 -16.29
C SER A 108 5.57 4.49 -15.79
N ARG A 109 4.80 3.57 -16.38
CA ARG A 109 4.93 2.14 -16.10
C ARG A 109 6.33 1.67 -16.49
N SER A 110 6.86 0.72 -15.74
CA SER A 110 8.25 0.21 -15.89
C SER A 110 9.36 1.17 -15.46
N ALA A 111 9.06 2.36 -14.93
CA ALA A 111 10.04 3.29 -14.37
C ALA A 111 10.44 2.97 -12.90
N GLY A 112 10.04 1.82 -12.39
CA GLY A 112 10.39 1.41 -11.01
C GLY A 112 9.51 2.03 -9.91
N LEU A 113 8.51 2.86 -10.26
CA LEU A 113 7.67 3.56 -9.26
C LEU A 113 6.93 2.62 -8.31
N GLY A 114 6.53 1.42 -8.76
CA GLY A 114 5.91 0.43 -7.89
C GLY A 114 6.86 -0.07 -6.80
N THR A 115 8.09 -0.46 -7.17
CA THR A 115 9.12 -0.89 -6.21
C THR A 115 9.53 0.27 -5.30
N PHE A 116 9.72 1.46 -5.86
CA PHE A 116 9.97 2.67 -5.09
C PHE A 116 8.88 2.91 -4.03
N SER A 117 7.61 2.81 -4.42
CA SER A 117 6.47 3.00 -3.49
C SER A 117 6.51 2.01 -2.32
N MET A 118 6.92 0.75 -2.55
CA MET A 118 7.07 -0.24 -1.48
C MET A 118 8.21 0.12 -0.52
N GLN A 119 9.36 0.53 -1.04
CA GLN A 119 10.51 0.94 -0.25
C GLN A 119 10.24 2.25 0.52
N PHE A 120 9.56 3.20 -0.12
CA PHE A 120 9.14 4.44 0.53
C PHE A 120 8.15 4.16 1.66
N GLY A 121 7.13 3.32 1.44
CA GLY A 121 6.17 2.91 2.46
C GLY A 121 6.82 2.19 3.64
N GLU A 122 7.81 1.33 3.39
CA GLU A 122 8.60 0.69 4.45
C GLU A 122 9.38 1.74 5.28
N THR A 123 10.04 2.67 4.63
CA THR A 123 10.79 3.74 5.30
C THR A 123 9.86 4.65 6.07
N LEU A 124 8.71 5.02 5.50
CA LEU A 124 7.67 5.78 6.17
C LEU A 124 7.16 5.06 7.42
N GLY A 125 6.82 3.76 7.30
CA GLY A 125 6.36 2.95 8.42
C GLY A 125 7.38 2.90 9.56
N ARG A 126 8.65 2.64 9.25
CA ARG A 126 9.74 2.64 10.25
C ARG A 126 9.92 4.01 10.92
N ALA A 127 9.88 5.09 10.15
CA ALA A 127 10.01 6.46 10.67
C ALA A 127 8.84 6.85 11.59
N MET A 128 7.67 6.23 11.40
CA MET A 128 6.49 6.41 12.25
C MET A 128 6.40 5.43 13.42
N GLY A 129 7.30 4.46 13.50
CA GLY A 129 7.28 3.43 14.55
C GLY A 129 6.32 2.27 14.25
N ALA A 130 5.93 2.05 12.99
CA ALA A 130 5.11 0.91 12.63
C ALA A 130 5.88 -0.40 12.85
N GLY A 131 5.25 -1.37 13.51
CA GLY A 131 5.79 -2.72 13.66
C GLY A 131 5.57 -3.60 12.43
N PHE A 132 4.64 -3.20 11.56
CA PHE A 132 4.15 -4.02 10.46
C PHE A 132 3.60 -3.16 9.31
N ILE A 133 3.85 -3.58 8.08
CA ILE A 133 3.23 -3.00 6.88
C ILE A 133 2.58 -4.09 6.06
N TYR A 134 1.38 -3.82 5.54
CA TYR A 134 0.66 -4.80 4.74
C TYR A 134 -0.12 -4.15 3.59
N SER A 135 -0.56 -4.99 2.66
CA SER A 135 -1.46 -4.61 1.56
C SER A 135 -2.31 -5.78 1.10
N MET A 136 -3.48 -5.44 0.60
CA MET A 136 -4.32 -6.35 -0.17
C MET A 136 -4.09 -6.06 -1.65
N CYS A 137 -3.90 -7.12 -2.45
CA CYS A 137 -3.44 -7.00 -3.82
C CYS A 137 -4.32 -7.83 -4.75
N THR A 138 -4.81 -7.21 -5.82
CA THR A 138 -5.61 -7.90 -6.83
C THR A 138 -4.86 -9.06 -7.47
N LEU A 139 -5.59 -10.14 -7.74
CA LEU A 139 -5.10 -11.30 -8.50
C LEU A 139 -5.41 -11.21 -10.01
N LYS A 140 -5.98 -10.10 -10.48
CA LYS A 140 -6.31 -9.86 -11.88
C LYS A 140 -5.05 -9.78 -12.77
N ILE A 141 -3.97 -9.21 -12.24
CA ILE A 141 -2.68 -9.05 -12.93
C ILE A 141 -1.52 -9.24 -11.93
N PRO A 142 -0.35 -9.79 -12.37
CA PRO A 142 0.72 -10.14 -11.44
C PRO A 142 1.64 -8.97 -11.05
N HIS A 143 1.47 -7.78 -11.60
CA HIS A 143 2.44 -6.69 -11.46
C HIS A 143 2.71 -6.28 -10.02
N MET A 144 1.66 -6.12 -9.20
CA MET A 144 1.81 -5.75 -7.81
C MET A 144 2.33 -6.90 -6.95
N GLN A 145 1.92 -8.14 -7.24
CA GLN A 145 2.45 -9.33 -6.58
C GLN A 145 3.99 -9.39 -6.74
N LEU A 146 4.47 -9.23 -7.99
CA LEU A 146 5.91 -9.18 -8.28
C LEU A 146 6.62 -8.01 -7.60
N ALA A 147 5.96 -6.85 -7.47
CA ALA A 147 6.54 -5.69 -6.77
C ALA A 147 6.70 -5.97 -5.27
N PHE A 148 5.69 -6.56 -4.63
CA PHE A 148 5.77 -6.97 -3.23
C PHE A 148 6.87 -8.00 -2.98
N GLU A 149 6.90 -9.07 -3.78
CA GLU A 149 7.90 -10.14 -3.65
C GLU A 149 9.33 -9.61 -3.82
N ARG A 150 9.58 -8.78 -4.83
CA ARG A 150 10.89 -8.13 -5.07
C ARG A 150 11.30 -7.17 -3.96
N SER A 151 10.34 -6.60 -3.25
CA SER A 151 10.57 -5.73 -2.10
C SER A 151 10.64 -6.49 -0.77
N GLY A 152 10.63 -7.83 -0.80
CA GLY A 152 10.76 -8.69 0.37
C GLY A 152 9.51 -8.77 1.24
N TYR A 153 8.34 -8.44 0.69
CA TYR A 153 7.07 -8.74 1.34
C TYR A 153 6.76 -10.22 1.21
N LYS A 154 6.17 -10.77 2.26
CA LYS A 154 5.75 -12.17 2.32
C LYS A 154 4.27 -12.30 2.00
N LEU A 155 3.90 -13.23 1.13
CA LEU A 155 2.50 -13.62 0.92
C LEU A 155 2.04 -14.40 2.16
N LEU A 156 1.04 -13.87 2.86
CA LEU A 156 0.48 -14.49 4.07
C LEU A 156 -0.79 -15.29 3.80
N GLY A 157 -1.43 -15.06 2.67
CA GLY A 157 -2.64 -15.79 2.30
C GLY A 157 -3.51 -15.07 1.29
N PHE A 158 -4.76 -15.52 1.21
CA PHE A 158 -5.76 -14.98 0.30
C PHE A 158 -7.05 -14.66 1.04
N ALA A 159 -7.70 -13.56 0.67
CA ALA A 159 -8.98 -13.11 1.22
C ALA A 159 -10.10 -13.31 0.17
N PRO A 160 -10.86 -14.42 0.24
CA PRO A 160 -11.94 -14.70 -0.71
C PRO A 160 -13.10 -13.72 -0.51
N GLY A 161 -13.53 -13.07 -1.61
CA GLY A 161 -14.67 -12.15 -1.58
C GLY A 161 -14.39 -10.82 -0.86
N TYR A 162 -13.12 -10.49 -0.62
CA TYR A 162 -12.72 -9.27 0.08
C TYR A 162 -13.24 -8.02 -0.64
N ASP A 163 -13.00 -7.91 -1.94
CA ASP A 163 -13.43 -6.76 -2.72
C ASP A 163 -14.32 -7.16 -3.91
N ARG A 164 -14.78 -6.17 -4.66
CA ARG A 164 -15.54 -6.32 -5.90
C ARG A 164 -14.77 -5.68 -7.03
N GLU A 165 -14.68 -6.38 -8.16
CA GLU A 165 -14.02 -5.87 -9.36
C GLU A 165 -14.88 -6.08 -10.60
N VAL A 166 -14.66 -5.25 -11.61
CA VAL A 166 -15.14 -5.49 -12.97
C VAL A 166 -14.27 -6.59 -13.59
N VAL A 167 -14.81 -7.79 -13.67
CA VAL A 167 -14.11 -8.99 -14.20
C VAL A 167 -14.24 -9.15 -15.71
N SER A 168 -15.26 -8.56 -16.30
CA SER A 168 -15.48 -8.40 -17.74
C SER A 168 -16.48 -7.26 -17.98
N PRO A 169 -16.62 -6.72 -19.19
CA PRO A 169 -17.52 -5.60 -19.47
C PRO A 169 -18.93 -5.82 -18.89
N GLY A 170 -19.35 -4.92 -17.98
CA GLY A 170 -20.64 -4.97 -17.30
C GLY A 170 -20.81 -6.04 -16.22
N VAL A 171 -19.80 -6.85 -15.93
CA VAL A 171 -19.87 -7.92 -14.94
C VAL A 171 -19.00 -7.59 -13.73
N VAL A 172 -19.64 -7.35 -12.60
CA VAL A 172 -18.98 -7.16 -11.30
C VAL A 172 -19.07 -8.43 -10.47
N LYS A 173 -17.96 -8.88 -9.91
CA LYS A 173 -17.92 -10.02 -8.99
C LYS A 173 -17.12 -9.70 -7.74
N ARG A 174 -17.38 -10.43 -6.65
CA ARG A 174 -16.46 -10.52 -5.54
C ARG A 174 -15.23 -11.31 -5.95
N VAL A 175 -14.07 -10.81 -5.60
CA VAL A 175 -12.78 -11.37 -6.01
C VAL A 175 -11.97 -11.83 -4.81
N PHE A 176 -10.97 -12.67 -5.08
CA PHE A 176 -9.92 -12.98 -4.14
C PHE A 176 -8.86 -11.88 -4.21
N GLU A 177 -8.32 -11.52 -3.06
CA GLU A 177 -7.10 -10.73 -2.99
C GLU A 177 -6.00 -11.47 -2.27
N ALA A 178 -4.76 -11.19 -2.65
CA ALA A 178 -3.58 -11.69 -1.98
C ALA A 178 -3.19 -10.73 -0.85
N TYR A 179 -2.92 -11.28 0.33
CA TYR A 179 -2.48 -10.53 1.50
C TYR A 179 -0.96 -10.59 1.60
N TYR A 180 -0.30 -9.49 1.30
CA TYR A 180 1.15 -9.31 1.42
C TYR A 180 1.50 -8.46 2.61
N ALA A 181 2.59 -8.83 3.32
CA ALA A 181 3.01 -8.08 4.47
C ALA A 181 4.53 -8.15 4.70
N LYS A 182 5.03 -7.20 5.50
CA LYS A 182 6.42 -7.15 5.93
C LYS A 182 6.51 -6.69 7.39
N ILE A 183 7.34 -7.37 8.17
CA ILE A 183 7.68 -7.00 9.54
C ILE A 183 8.66 -5.82 9.49
N LEU A 184 8.41 -4.78 10.27
CA LEU A 184 9.24 -3.57 10.32
C LEU A 184 10.05 -3.44 11.61
N VAL A 185 9.74 -4.22 12.63
CA VAL A 185 10.51 -4.29 13.89
C VAL A 185 11.59 -5.37 13.83
N PRO A 186 12.61 -5.30 14.68
CA PRO A 186 13.56 -6.40 14.90
C PRO A 186 12.84 -7.71 15.28
N ILE A 187 13.43 -8.85 14.89
CA ILE A 187 12.81 -10.17 15.13
C ILE A 187 12.67 -10.48 16.61
N ASP A 188 13.56 -10.02 17.46
CA ASP A 188 13.55 -10.19 18.91
C ASP A 188 12.43 -9.43 19.63
N GLU A 189 11.79 -8.47 18.97
CA GLU A 189 10.56 -7.84 19.46
C GLU A 189 9.29 -8.69 19.21
N LEU A 190 9.40 -9.76 18.41
CA LEU A 190 8.26 -10.61 18.09
C LEU A 190 8.08 -11.71 19.14
N HIS A 191 6.89 -11.77 19.72
CA HIS A 191 6.50 -12.93 20.53
C HIS A 191 6.09 -14.09 19.63
N VAL A 192 6.95 -15.11 19.52
CA VAL A 192 6.65 -16.33 18.76
C VAL A 192 5.65 -17.18 19.56
N PRO A 193 4.53 -17.62 18.96
CA PRO A 193 3.52 -18.39 19.67
C PRO A 193 4.07 -19.79 20.08
N ASP A 194 3.72 -20.24 21.29
CA ASP A 194 4.00 -21.62 21.71
C ASP A 194 3.21 -22.61 20.82
N LYS A 195 3.90 -23.62 20.30
CA LYS A 195 3.32 -24.65 19.41
C LYS A 195 2.07 -25.32 20.00
N LYS A 196 2.00 -25.48 21.34
CA LYS A 196 0.83 -26.09 22.05
C LYS A 196 -0.44 -25.22 21.94
N ASN A 197 -0.31 -23.93 21.64
CA ASN A 197 -1.44 -23.01 21.49
C ASN A 197 -1.98 -22.98 20.06
N LEU A 198 -1.33 -23.68 19.13
CA LEU A 198 -1.71 -23.70 17.72
C LEU A 198 -2.48 -24.98 17.39
N THR A 199 -3.58 -24.86 16.65
CA THR A 199 -4.24 -26.03 16.08
C THR A 199 -3.32 -26.72 15.05
N PRO A 200 -3.54 -27.99 14.71
CA PRO A 200 -2.71 -28.66 13.70
C PRO A 200 -2.68 -27.92 12.35
N GLN A 201 -3.81 -27.36 11.92
CA GLN A 201 -3.90 -26.59 10.68
C GLN A 201 -3.13 -25.27 10.76
N THR A 202 -3.30 -24.52 11.87
CA THR A 202 -2.58 -23.25 12.09
C THR A 202 -1.08 -23.50 12.18
N LEU A 203 -0.65 -24.54 12.88
CA LEU A 203 0.76 -24.90 13.00
C LEU A 203 1.37 -25.29 11.64
N ALA A 204 0.64 -26.05 10.81
CA ALA A 204 1.11 -26.42 9.48
C ALA A 204 1.33 -25.18 8.61
N LEU A 205 0.37 -24.24 8.59
CA LEU A 205 0.50 -23.00 7.83
C LEU A 205 1.62 -22.11 8.42
N PHE A 206 1.70 -21.98 9.74
CA PHE A 206 2.74 -21.19 10.39
C PHE A 206 4.15 -21.72 10.03
N LYS A 207 4.36 -23.02 10.02
CA LYS A 207 5.61 -23.66 9.59
C LYS A 207 5.96 -23.34 8.14
N THR A 208 4.96 -23.29 7.27
CA THR A 208 5.15 -22.97 5.86
C THR A 208 5.53 -21.51 5.67
N LEU A 209 4.84 -20.60 6.38
CA LEU A 209 5.04 -19.16 6.23
C LEU A 209 6.26 -18.64 7.00
N PHE A 210 6.58 -19.23 8.14
CA PHE A 210 7.58 -18.74 9.09
C PHE A 210 8.51 -19.88 9.57
N PRO A 211 9.20 -20.58 8.66
CA PRO A 211 10.08 -21.69 9.03
C PRO A 211 11.20 -21.24 9.96
N GLU A 212 11.63 -19.98 9.86
CA GLU A 212 12.69 -19.38 10.69
C GLU A 212 12.35 -19.27 12.18
N PHE A 213 11.06 -19.29 12.55
CA PHE A 213 10.60 -19.22 13.94
C PHE A 213 10.30 -20.58 14.56
N ILE A 214 10.48 -21.66 13.83
CA ILE A 214 10.22 -23.01 14.32
C ILE A 214 11.53 -23.80 14.32
N SER A 215 12.30 -23.66 15.41
CA SER A 215 13.33 -24.65 15.75
C SER A 215 12.66 -26.00 16.05
N GLU A 216 13.30 -27.10 15.66
CA GLU A 216 12.89 -28.47 15.95
C GLU A 216 12.70 -28.74 17.43
#